data_8af84223d60d87c95f1d011e7602eafe
#
_entry.id   8af84223d60d87c95f1d011e7602eafe
#
_cell.length_a   1.000
_cell.length_b   1.000
_cell.length_c   1.000
_cell.angle_alpha   90.00
_cell.angle_beta   90.00
_cell.angle_gamma   90.00
#
_symmetry.space_group_name_H-M   'P 1'
#
loop_
_entity.id
_entity.type
_entity.pdbx_description
1 polymer ?
#
loop_
_entity_poly.entity_id
_entity_poly.type
_entity_poly.pdbx_seq_one_letter_code
_entity_poly.pdbx_strand_id
1 'polypeptide(L)'
;MAFFIGLNVLISCLTFSVNMKRIAVFGSTGSIGTQTLTVIQENPTLFRAAVITANRNADLLIEQALAFLPQTVVIADESAYEKVKTALASTSIQVHAGEQALIDVAAAGEYDLLLAAIVGYAGLLSTVAAIKANKPIALANKETLVVAGALVSELVKTHNSALIPVDSEHSAIFQCLVGEAPESVQKIILTASGGPFLGRKTNFLVNVKKDHALQHPNWTMGAKITIDSASLMNKGLEMIEAKWLFNLQNDQIEVIIHPQSIIHSMVEFTDTSIKAQMGLPDMKLPIHYAMAYPNRLPASFKRLDFKQVNTLTFEPPDVKTFKNLGLAREAMERGGNAPCILNAANEIVVDAFLRNKTGFLEMSDIIANCLEKMPFVEEPTLDDYIHTNTETRRMATSMIQ
;
A
#
# COMPACT_ATOMS: atom_id res chain seq x y z
N MET A 1 41.90 -8.37 -32.19
CA MET A 1 41.29 -7.64 -33.31
C MET A 1 39.89 -7.21 -32.86
N ALA A 2 39.75 -5.96 -32.38
CA ALA A 2 38.56 -5.43 -31.74
C ALA A 2 37.62 -4.86 -32.82
N PHE A 3 36.38 -5.34 -32.86
CA PHE A 3 35.32 -4.72 -33.64
C PHE A 3 34.56 -3.73 -32.75
N PHE A 4 34.89 -2.45 -32.85
CA PHE A 4 34.03 -1.37 -32.40
C PHE A 4 33.00 -1.11 -33.49
N ILE A 5 31.74 -1.49 -33.23
CA ILE A 5 30.61 -1.01 -34.02
C ILE A 5 30.21 0.36 -33.43
N GLY A 6 30.57 1.41 -34.17
CA GLY A 6 30.15 2.77 -33.86
C GLY A 6 28.64 2.92 -34.09
N LEU A 7 27.86 2.97 -33.00
CA LEU A 7 26.47 3.38 -33.05
C LEU A 7 26.44 4.91 -32.93
N ASN A 8 26.43 5.61 -34.08
CA ASN A 8 26.05 7.02 -34.14
C ASN A 8 24.53 7.12 -33.83
N VAL A 9 24.20 7.20 -32.55
CA VAL A 9 22.87 7.60 -32.13
C VAL A 9 22.78 9.11 -32.33
N LEU A 10 22.10 9.54 -33.40
CA LEU A 10 21.61 10.89 -33.54
C LEU A 10 20.73 11.15 -32.30
N ILE A 11 21.27 11.88 -31.33
CA ILE A 11 20.47 12.50 -30.25
C ILE A 11 19.69 13.62 -30.94
N SER A 12 18.56 13.27 -31.55
CA SER A 12 17.51 14.26 -31.77
C SER A 12 17.09 14.74 -30.40
N CYS A 13 17.34 16.00 -30.07
CA CYS A 13 16.68 16.72 -28.98
C CYS A 13 15.19 16.75 -29.29
N LEU A 14 14.50 15.64 -29.05
CA LEU A 14 13.08 15.63 -28.81
C LEU A 14 12.91 16.36 -27.48
N THR A 15 12.57 17.64 -27.55
CA THR A 15 11.92 18.35 -26.45
C THR A 15 10.62 17.60 -26.19
N PHE A 16 10.68 16.59 -25.30
CA PHE A 16 9.46 16.04 -24.72
C PHE A 16 8.80 17.19 -24.00
N SER A 17 7.74 17.73 -24.57
CA SER A 17 6.77 18.51 -23.83
C SER A 17 6.20 17.54 -22.78
N VAL A 18 6.83 17.50 -21.61
CA VAL A 18 6.31 16.74 -20.47
C VAL A 18 5.08 17.52 -20.02
N ASN A 19 3.92 17.13 -20.51
CA ASN A 19 2.67 17.63 -19.96
C ASN A 19 2.66 17.33 -18.47
N MET A 20 2.50 18.38 -17.64
CA MET A 20 2.41 18.27 -16.19
C MET A 20 1.32 17.26 -15.82
N LYS A 21 1.70 16.13 -15.20
CA LYS A 21 0.78 15.05 -14.83
C LYS A 21 -0.12 15.49 -13.67
N ARG A 22 -1.43 15.35 -13.85
CA ARG A 22 -2.46 15.65 -12.84
C ARG A 22 -2.64 14.45 -11.93
N ILE A 23 -2.36 14.62 -10.64
CA ILE A 23 -2.44 13.56 -9.64
C ILE A 23 -3.69 13.75 -8.77
N ALA A 24 -4.52 12.70 -8.66
CA ALA A 24 -5.54 12.62 -7.63
C ALA A 24 -4.94 11.90 -6.40
N VAL A 25 -4.91 12.56 -5.24
CA VAL A 25 -4.34 12.00 -4.01
C VAL A 25 -5.48 11.64 -3.06
N PHE A 26 -5.87 10.38 -3.06
CA PHE A 26 -6.91 9.86 -2.18
C PHE A 26 -6.33 9.48 -0.83
N GLY A 27 -6.73 10.21 0.23
CA GLY A 27 -6.15 10.12 1.55
C GLY A 27 -4.94 11.06 1.74
N SER A 28 -5.03 12.30 1.23
CA SER A 28 -3.94 13.29 1.22
C SER A 28 -3.42 13.68 2.62
N THR A 29 -4.25 13.57 3.65
CA THR A 29 -3.88 13.87 5.03
C THR A 29 -3.22 12.71 5.77
N GLY A 30 -3.13 11.52 5.15
CA GLY A 30 -2.43 10.35 5.68
C GLY A 30 -0.92 10.39 5.43
N SER A 31 -0.18 9.42 5.99
CA SER A 31 1.28 9.35 5.88
C SER A 31 1.77 9.31 4.42
N ILE A 32 1.15 8.50 3.56
CA ILE A 32 1.51 8.43 2.14
C ILE A 32 1.05 9.67 1.39
N GLY A 33 -0.16 10.16 1.68
CA GLY A 33 -0.71 11.33 1.01
C GLY A 33 0.11 12.60 1.25
N THR A 34 0.56 12.84 2.48
CA THR A 34 1.43 14.00 2.81
C THR A 34 2.78 13.90 2.11
N GLN A 35 3.39 12.71 2.05
CA GLN A 35 4.63 12.49 1.32
C GLN A 35 4.43 12.65 -0.20
N THR A 36 3.28 12.24 -0.73
CA THR A 36 2.92 12.47 -2.14
C THR A 36 2.84 13.97 -2.46
N LEU A 37 2.19 14.75 -1.60
CA LEU A 37 2.14 16.20 -1.78
C LEU A 37 3.53 16.84 -1.67
N THR A 38 4.42 16.31 -0.81
CA THR A 38 5.82 16.73 -0.78
C THR A 38 6.53 16.44 -2.10
N VAL A 39 6.35 15.24 -2.69
CA VAL A 39 6.92 14.89 -4.00
C VAL A 39 6.38 15.83 -5.10
N ILE A 40 5.09 16.17 -5.09
CA ILE A 40 4.49 17.13 -6.03
C ILE A 40 5.13 18.51 -5.85
N GLN A 41 5.28 18.99 -4.62
CA GLN A 41 5.87 20.28 -4.31
C GLN A 41 7.35 20.39 -4.73
N GLU A 42 8.12 19.30 -4.58
CA GLU A 42 9.51 19.24 -5.02
C GLU A 42 9.66 19.15 -6.55
N ASN A 43 8.57 18.83 -7.29
CA ASN A 43 8.57 18.63 -8.74
C ASN A 43 7.42 19.40 -9.44
N PRO A 44 7.31 20.73 -9.28
CA PRO A 44 6.15 21.51 -9.69
C PRO A 44 5.98 21.63 -11.22
N THR A 45 7.01 21.33 -12.00
CA THR A 45 6.95 21.31 -13.47
C THR A 45 6.49 19.98 -14.04
N LEU A 46 6.50 18.92 -13.21
CA LEU A 46 6.18 17.56 -13.61
C LEU A 46 4.82 17.10 -13.09
N PHE A 47 4.45 17.53 -11.89
CA PHE A 47 3.25 17.06 -11.20
C PHE A 47 2.43 18.22 -10.62
N ARG A 48 1.11 18.07 -10.60
CA ARG A 48 0.20 18.91 -9.83
C ARG A 48 -0.86 18.07 -9.13
N ALA A 49 -1.31 18.49 -7.95
CA ALA A 49 -2.47 17.91 -7.30
C ALA A 49 -3.74 18.42 -8.01
N ALA A 50 -4.51 17.50 -8.60
CA ALA A 50 -5.78 17.82 -9.24
C ALA A 50 -6.97 17.56 -8.32
N VAL A 51 -6.88 16.49 -7.52
CA VAL A 51 -7.87 16.10 -6.51
C VAL A 51 -7.13 15.76 -5.23
N ILE A 52 -7.63 16.21 -4.09
CA ILE A 52 -7.17 15.76 -2.77
C ILE A 52 -8.36 15.35 -1.91
N THR A 53 -8.20 14.31 -1.12
CA THR A 53 -9.29 13.82 -0.26
C THR A 53 -8.82 13.52 1.15
N ALA A 54 -9.71 13.68 2.14
CA ALA A 54 -9.49 13.24 3.50
C ALA A 54 -10.75 12.57 4.08
N ASN A 55 -10.59 11.84 5.19
CA ASN A 55 -11.74 11.32 5.94
C ASN A 55 -12.29 12.40 6.88
N ARG A 56 -11.60 12.67 8.00
CA ARG A 56 -12.06 13.57 9.09
C ARG A 56 -11.18 14.78 9.31
N ASN A 57 -9.94 14.76 8.82
CA ASN A 57 -8.97 15.82 9.09
C ASN A 57 -9.22 17.04 8.18
N ALA A 58 -10.30 17.78 8.47
CA ALA A 58 -10.68 18.95 7.71
C ALA A 58 -9.64 20.07 7.76
N ASP A 59 -8.98 20.27 8.91
CA ASP A 59 -8.01 21.36 9.08
C ASP A 59 -6.81 21.18 8.15
N LEU A 60 -6.19 19.99 8.16
CA LEU A 60 -5.06 19.70 7.27
C LEU A 60 -5.50 19.66 5.80
N LEU A 61 -6.73 19.17 5.51
CA LEU A 61 -7.26 19.17 4.13
C LEU A 61 -7.41 20.60 3.59
N ILE A 62 -7.90 21.54 4.40
CA ILE A 62 -8.02 22.96 4.03
C ILE A 62 -6.64 23.57 3.80
N GLU A 63 -5.68 23.34 4.70
CA GLU A 63 -4.29 23.78 4.53
C GLU A 63 -3.69 23.29 3.22
N GLN A 64 -3.82 21.99 2.93
CA GLN A 64 -3.37 21.38 1.69
C GLN A 64 -4.08 21.96 0.47
N ALA A 65 -5.39 22.19 0.55
CA ALA A 65 -6.18 22.76 -0.55
C ALA A 65 -5.74 24.18 -0.90
N LEU A 66 -5.46 25.01 0.10
CA LEU A 66 -4.97 26.37 -0.11
C LEU A 66 -3.52 26.41 -0.63
N ALA A 67 -2.70 25.43 -0.25
CA ALA A 67 -1.30 25.35 -0.70
C ALA A 67 -1.17 24.82 -2.14
N PHE A 68 -1.95 23.80 -2.52
CA PHE A 68 -1.82 23.08 -3.79
C PHE A 68 -2.87 23.50 -4.85
N LEU A 69 -3.92 24.21 -4.46
CA LEU A 69 -5.01 24.69 -5.32
C LEU A 69 -5.57 23.60 -6.27
N PRO A 70 -6.00 22.44 -5.75
CA PRO A 70 -6.58 21.38 -6.57
C PRO A 70 -7.90 21.86 -7.21
N GLN A 71 -8.35 21.19 -8.26
CA GLN A 71 -9.67 21.43 -8.85
C GLN A 71 -10.79 20.96 -7.91
N THR A 72 -10.56 19.82 -7.22
CA THR A 72 -11.59 19.16 -6.41
C THR A 72 -11.02 18.73 -5.05
N VAL A 73 -11.83 18.93 -4.03
CA VAL A 73 -11.59 18.46 -2.66
C VAL A 73 -12.77 17.61 -2.22
N VAL A 74 -12.48 16.43 -1.60
CA VAL A 74 -13.53 15.59 -1.01
C VAL A 74 -13.22 15.33 0.45
N ILE A 75 -14.19 15.60 1.33
CA ILE A 75 -14.16 15.21 2.74
C ILE A 75 -15.17 14.07 2.96
N ALA A 76 -14.71 12.87 3.38
CA ALA A 76 -15.60 11.72 3.51
C ALA A 76 -16.56 11.86 4.71
N ASP A 77 -16.14 12.49 5.79
CA ASP A 77 -17.01 12.84 6.93
C ASP A 77 -17.89 14.02 6.56
N GLU A 78 -19.15 13.76 6.27
CA GLU A 78 -20.14 14.78 5.88
C GLU A 78 -20.34 15.87 6.94
N SER A 79 -20.09 15.57 8.22
CA SER A 79 -20.20 16.54 9.31
C SER A 79 -19.19 17.69 9.19
N ALA A 80 -18.07 17.46 8.47
CA ALA A 80 -17.04 18.45 8.24
C ALA A 80 -17.23 19.27 6.93
N TYR A 81 -18.27 18.96 6.13
CA TYR A 81 -18.48 19.59 4.82
C TYR A 81 -18.54 21.10 4.86
N GLU A 82 -19.41 21.66 5.70
CA GLU A 82 -19.62 23.12 5.77
C GLU A 82 -18.35 23.86 6.24
N LYS A 83 -17.53 23.24 7.09
CA LYS A 83 -16.23 23.81 7.52
C LYS A 83 -15.30 23.93 6.31
N VAL A 84 -15.14 22.85 5.54
CA VAL A 84 -14.24 22.84 4.37
C VAL A 84 -14.76 23.78 3.27
N LYS A 85 -16.06 23.74 2.97
CA LYS A 85 -16.70 24.58 1.96
C LYS A 85 -16.57 26.08 2.25
N THR A 86 -16.83 26.47 3.50
CA THR A 86 -16.70 27.86 3.95
C THR A 86 -15.26 28.36 3.87
N ALA A 87 -14.29 27.54 4.30
CA ALA A 87 -12.89 27.89 4.27
C ALA A 87 -12.33 28.07 2.84
N LEU A 88 -12.90 27.36 1.86
CA LEU A 88 -12.47 27.40 0.46
C LEU A 88 -13.39 28.27 -0.42
N ALA A 89 -14.38 28.97 0.14
CA ALA A 89 -15.38 29.74 -0.61
C ALA A 89 -14.78 30.88 -1.48
N SER A 90 -13.60 31.39 -1.15
CA SER A 90 -12.89 32.42 -1.94
C SER A 90 -12.05 31.85 -3.09
N THR A 91 -12.05 30.53 -3.28
CA THR A 91 -11.29 29.84 -4.32
C THR A 91 -12.21 29.28 -5.41
N SER A 92 -11.65 28.80 -6.51
CA SER A 92 -12.38 28.05 -7.55
C SER A 92 -12.48 26.55 -7.26
N ILE A 93 -12.09 26.09 -6.08
CA ILE A 93 -12.03 24.66 -5.71
C ILE A 93 -13.46 24.14 -5.51
N GLN A 94 -13.77 23.02 -6.16
CA GLN A 94 -15.03 22.30 -5.94
C GLN A 94 -14.91 21.44 -4.68
N VAL A 95 -15.86 21.57 -3.76
CA VAL A 95 -15.89 20.83 -2.50
C VAL A 95 -17.05 19.84 -2.50
N HIS A 96 -16.74 18.56 -2.26
CA HIS A 96 -17.72 17.48 -2.15
C HIS A 96 -17.55 16.77 -0.80
N ALA A 97 -18.60 16.02 -0.37
CA ALA A 97 -18.56 15.25 0.87
C ALA A 97 -19.21 13.87 0.70
N GLY A 98 -18.84 12.96 1.59
CA GLY A 98 -19.38 11.62 1.69
C GLY A 98 -18.60 10.56 0.90
N GLU A 99 -18.88 9.29 1.20
CA GLU A 99 -18.25 8.15 0.53
C GLU A 99 -18.64 8.06 -0.95
N GLN A 100 -19.90 8.38 -1.29
CA GLN A 100 -20.33 8.38 -2.68
C GLN A 100 -19.54 9.40 -3.52
N ALA A 101 -19.26 10.57 -2.97
CA ALA A 101 -18.45 11.58 -3.66
C ALA A 101 -17.00 11.09 -3.94
N LEU A 102 -16.42 10.26 -3.06
CA LEU A 102 -15.12 9.62 -3.34
C LEU A 102 -15.22 8.69 -4.54
N ILE A 103 -16.28 7.89 -4.64
CA ILE A 103 -16.52 6.95 -5.73
C ILE A 103 -16.73 7.71 -7.06
N ASP A 104 -17.57 8.73 -7.04
CA ASP A 104 -17.89 9.54 -8.22
C ASP A 104 -16.66 10.29 -8.74
N VAL A 105 -15.86 10.89 -7.86
CA VAL A 105 -14.63 11.61 -8.21
C VAL A 105 -13.54 10.64 -8.67
N ALA A 106 -13.47 9.43 -8.12
CA ALA A 106 -12.55 8.40 -8.61
C ALA A 106 -12.86 7.99 -10.06
N ALA A 107 -14.14 7.88 -10.42
CA ALA A 107 -14.57 7.51 -11.77
C ALA A 107 -14.48 8.68 -12.77
N ALA A 108 -15.02 9.86 -12.42
CA ALA A 108 -15.25 10.96 -13.34
C ALA A 108 -14.24 12.12 -13.21
N GLY A 109 -13.39 12.13 -12.19
CA GLY A 109 -12.43 13.20 -11.94
C GLY A 109 -11.44 13.42 -13.09
N GLU A 110 -11.05 14.68 -13.29
CA GLU A 110 -10.07 15.07 -14.30
C GLU A 110 -8.64 14.94 -13.79
N TYR A 111 -8.09 13.75 -13.82
CA TYR A 111 -6.70 13.44 -13.44
C TYR A 111 -6.10 12.38 -14.36
N ASP A 112 -4.77 12.29 -14.35
CA ASP A 112 -4.01 11.36 -15.20
C ASP A 112 -3.53 10.12 -14.41
N LEU A 113 -3.46 10.22 -13.07
CA LEU A 113 -3.08 9.13 -12.16
C LEU A 113 -3.80 9.30 -10.82
N LEU A 114 -4.44 8.23 -10.34
CA LEU A 114 -4.94 8.15 -8.97
C LEU A 114 -3.86 7.57 -8.06
N LEU A 115 -3.43 8.28 -7.03
CA LEU A 115 -2.67 7.72 -5.92
C LEU A 115 -3.64 7.31 -4.82
N ALA A 116 -3.88 6.01 -4.72
CA ALA A 116 -4.83 5.39 -3.78
C ALA A 116 -4.15 5.12 -2.43
N ALA A 117 -4.30 6.05 -1.47
CA ALA A 117 -3.68 5.97 -0.14
C ALA A 117 -4.70 6.06 1.02
N ILE A 118 -5.97 5.76 0.74
CA ILE A 118 -6.97 5.56 1.81
C ILE A 118 -6.65 4.24 2.51
N VAL A 119 -6.49 4.28 3.83
CA VAL A 119 -6.08 3.12 4.63
C VAL A 119 -7.22 2.12 4.81
N GLY A 120 -6.91 0.83 4.73
CA GLY A 120 -7.85 -0.25 5.03
C GLY A 120 -8.92 -0.47 3.95
N TYR A 121 -9.98 -1.18 4.33
CA TYR A 121 -11.11 -1.52 3.47
C TYR A 121 -11.74 -0.32 2.76
N ALA A 122 -11.74 0.86 3.40
CA ALA A 122 -12.41 2.06 2.89
C ALA A 122 -11.90 2.55 1.51
N GLY A 123 -10.71 2.13 1.08
CA GLY A 123 -10.16 2.45 -0.24
C GLY A 123 -10.70 1.57 -1.39
N LEU A 124 -11.39 0.46 -1.09
CA LEU A 124 -11.78 -0.53 -2.10
C LEU A 124 -12.73 0.04 -3.17
N LEU A 125 -13.85 0.65 -2.75
CA LEU A 125 -14.91 1.06 -3.69
C LEU A 125 -14.44 2.17 -4.63
N SER A 126 -13.71 3.16 -4.13
CA SER A 126 -13.16 4.23 -4.97
C SER A 126 -12.09 3.70 -5.94
N THR A 127 -11.27 2.73 -5.52
CA THR A 127 -10.29 2.07 -6.40
C THR A 127 -10.98 1.26 -7.49
N VAL A 128 -12.03 0.49 -7.16
CA VAL A 128 -12.84 -0.25 -8.14
C VAL A 128 -13.51 0.71 -9.15
N ALA A 129 -14.03 1.85 -8.70
CA ALA A 129 -14.62 2.85 -9.57
C ALA A 129 -13.61 3.46 -10.57
N ALA A 130 -12.39 3.76 -10.09
CA ALA A 130 -11.31 4.24 -10.94
C ALA A 130 -10.88 3.18 -11.98
N ILE A 131 -10.76 1.91 -11.58
CA ILE A 131 -10.44 0.80 -12.51
C ILE A 131 -11.51 0.71 -13.62
N LYS A 132 -12.79 0.69 -13.26
CA LYS A 132 -13.90 0.62 -14.21
C LYS A 132 -13.94 1.82 -15.19
N ALA A 133 -13.42 2.97 -14.75
CA ALA A 133 -13.25 4.16 -15.57
C ALA A 133 -11.92 4.19 -16.38
N ASN A 134 -11.16 3.08 -16.41
CA ASN A 134 -9.87 2.98 -17.09
C ASN A 134 -8.84 4.04 -16.64
N LYS A 135 -8.82 4.37 -15.34
CA LYS A 135 -7.86 5.32 -14.77
C LYS A 135 -6.62 4.55 -14.29
N PRO A 136 -5.39 5.02 -14.60
CA PRO A 136 -4.18 4.45 -14.01
C PRO A 136 -4.13 4.73 -12.49
N ILE A 137 -3.66 3.74 -11.73
CA ILE A 137 -3.65 3.78 -10.27
C ILE A 137 -2.25 3.51 -9.74
N ALA A 138 -1.71 4.42 -8.94
CA ALA A 138 -0.58 4.20 -8.05
C ALA A 138 -1.15 3.67 -6.72
N LEU A 139 -1.06 2.37 -6.49
CA LEU A 139 -1.72 1.67 -5.38
C LEU A 139 -0.82 1.64 -4.15
N ALA A 140 -1.16 2.43 -3.13
CA ALA A 140 -0.55 2.37 -1.79
C ALA A 140 -1.44 1.64 -0.77
N ASN A 141 -2.73 1.48 -1.08
CA ASN A 141 -3.69 0.74 -0.26
C ASN A 141 -3.64 -0.76 -0.60
N LYS A 142 -2.81 -1.51 0.12
CA LYS A 142 -2.68 -2.97 -0.08
C LYS A 142 -3.95 -3.73 0.25
N GLU A 143 -4.76 -3.21 1.18
CA GLU A 143 -5.98 -3.85 1.63
C GLU A 143 -6.99 -4.05 0.49
N THR A 144 -6.96 -3.22 -0.54
CA THR A 144 -7.77 -3.40 -1.76
C THR A 144 -7.51 -4.76 -2.42
N LEU A 145 -6.24 -5.15 -2.60
CA LEU A 145 -5.88 -6.44 -3.18
C LEU A 145 -5.99 -7.59 -2.18
N VAL A 146 -5.77 -7.34 -0.91
CA VAL A 146 -6.01 -8.33 0.13
C VAL A 146 -7.48 -8.73 0.19
N VAL A 147 -8.37 -7.75 0.22
CA VAL A 147 -9.82 -7.99 0.36
C VAL A 147 -10.41 -8.63 -0.89
N ALA A 148 -10.12 -8.08 -2.06
CA ALA A 148 -10.82 -8.42 -3.30
C ALA A 148 -9.85 -8.64 -4.48
N GLY A 149 -8.69 -9.23 -4.25
CA GLY A 149 -7.62 -9.33 -5.24
C GLY A 149 -8.01 -10.03 -6.54
N ALA A 150 -8.78 -11.13 -6.47
CA ALA A 150 -9.29 -11.82 -7.65
C ALA A 150 -10.17 -10.90 -8.50
N LEU A 151 -11.16 -10.26 -7.88
CA LEU A 151 -12.07 -9.32 -8.53
C LEU A 151 -11.32 -8.12 -9.12
N VAL A 152 -10.41 -7.52 -8.35
CA VAL A 152 -9.63 -6.36 -8.79
C VAL A 152 -8.74 -6.70 -9.98
N SER A 153 -8.07 -7.87 -9.96
CA SER A 153 -7.21 -8.32 -11.06
C SER A 153 -8.02 -8.56 -12.34
N GLU A 154 -9.22 -9.14 -12.23
CA GLU A 154 -10.14 -9.32 -13.36
C GLU A 154 -10.61 -7.97 -13.92
N LEU A 155 -11.02 -7.04 -13.05
CA LEU A 155 -11.46 -5.70 -13.46
C LEU A 155 -10.34 -4.91 -14.14
N VAL A 156 -9.11 -4.96 -13.63
CA VAL A 156 -7.94 -4.32 -14.25
C VAL A 156 -7.72 -4.83 -15.66
N LYS A 157 -7.77 -6.14 -15.87
CA LYS A 157 -7.65 -6.77 -17.18
C LYS A 157 -8.80 -6.38 -18.12
N THR A 158 -10.04 -6.46 -17.62
CA THR A 158 -11.25 -6.20 -18.42
C THR A 158 -11.34 -4.75 -18.86
N HIS A 159 -10.98 -3.80 -17.98
CA HIS A 159 -11.05 -2.37 -18.25
C HIS A 159 -9.74 -1.78 -18.75
N ASN A 160 -8.72 -2.61 -19.00
CA ASN A 160 -7.39 -2.16 -19.45
C ASN A 160 -6.81 -1.02 -18.58
N SER A 161 -7.05 -1.08 -17.27
CA SER A 161 -6.48 -0.15 -16.29
C SER A 161 -5.06 -0.60 -15.93
N ALA A 162 -4.28 0.29 -15.29
CA ALA A 162 -2.93 -0.02 -14.84
C ALA A 162 -2.85 0.14 -13.32
N LEU A 163 -2.29 -0.88 -12.64
CA LEU A 163 -1.91 -0.80 -11.22
C LEU A 163 -0.40 -0.70 -11.12
N ILE A 164 0.09 0.37 -10.50
CA ILE A 164 1.51 0.61 -10.23
C ILE A 164 1.69 0.57 -8.71
N PRO A 165 2.50 -0.34 -8.16
CA PRO A 165 2.65 -0.46 -6.71
C PRO A 165 3.41 0.71 -6.10
N VAL A 166 2.94 1.18 -4.95
CA VAL A 166 3.58 2.20 -4.11
C VAL A 166 4.15 1.62 -2.83
N ASP A 167 3.60 0.50 -2.33
CA ASP A 167 4.21 -0.18 -1.19
C ASP A 167 5.66 -0.55 -1.50
N SER A 168 6.58 -0.31 -0.56
CA SER A 168 8.03 -0.31 -0.83
C SER A 168 8.53 -1.65 -1.39
N GLU A 169 8.07 -2.75 -0.85
CA GLU A 169 8.44 -4.10 -1.27
C GLU A 169 7.90 -4.42 -2.67
N HIS A 170 6.65 -4.05 -2.94
CA HIS A 170 6.01 -4.29 -4.24
C HIS A 170 6.58 -3.37 -5.31
N SER A 171 6.88 -2.12 -4.99
CA SER A 171 7.61 -1.22 -5.86
C SER A 171 8.99 -1.77 -6.21
N ALA A 172 9.69 -2.38 -5.24
CA ALA A 172 10.99 -3.01 -5.46
C ALA A 172 10.89 -4.19 -6.43
N ILE A 173 9.93 -5.10 -6.22
CA ILE A 173 9.67 -6.24 -7.10
C ILE A 173 9.32 -5.72 -8.50
N PHE A 174 8.39 -4.77 -8.62
CA PHE A 174 8.00 -4.18 -9.89
C PHE A 174 9.20 -3.61 -10.64
N GLN A 175 10.11 -2.89 -9.95
CA GLN A 175 11.33 -2.34 -10.54
C GLN A 175 12.31 -3.44 -11.01
N CYS A 176 12.37 -4.57 -10.31
CA CYS A 176 13.20 -5.71 -10.70
C CYS A 176 12.63 -6.45 -11.92
N LEU A 177 11.30 -6.42 -12.11
CA LEU A 177 10.60 -7.10 -13.21
C LEU A 177 10.55 -6.28 -14.49
N VAL A 178 10.86 -4.97 -14.47
CA VAL A 178 10.85 -4.15 -15.70
C VAL A 178 11.81 -4.72 -16.73
N GLY A 179 11.28 -5.09 -17.89
CA GLY A 179 12.05 -5.65 -19.02
C GLY A 179 12.29 -7.16 -18.94
N GLU A 180 11.77 -7.84 -17.91
CA GLU A 180 11.84 -9.30 -17.76
C GLU A 180 10.59 -9.99 -18.28
N ALA A 181 10.74 -11.20 -18.77
CA ALA A 181 9.62 -12.05 -19.16
C ALA A 181 8.96 -12.65 -17.91
N PRO A 182 7.63 -12.63 -17.77
CA PRO A 182 6.95 -13.19 -16.59
C PRO A 182 7.31 -14.66 -16.32
N GLU A 183 7.52 -15.44 -17.35
CA GLU A 183 7.86 -16.87 -17.28
C GLU A 183 9.27 -17.12 -16.71
N SER A 184 10.12 -16.10 -16.69
CA SER A 184 11.46 -16.18 -16.12
C SER A 184 11.49 -16.07 -14.60
N VAL A 185 10.37 -15.69 -13.97
CA VAL A 185 10.29 -15.53 -12.52
C VAL A 185 10.15 -16.89 -11.83
N GLN A 186 11.17 -17.27 -11.06
CA GLN A 186 11.12 -18.47 -10.22
C GLN A 186 10.33 -18.19 -8.94
N LYS A 187 10.67 -17.13 -8.22
CA LYS A 187 9.97 -16.65 -7.01
C LYS A 187 10.32 -15.20 -6.68
N ILE A 188 9.51 -14.61 -5.83
CA ILE A 188 9.82 -13.33 -5.18
C ILE A 188 10.23 -13.57 -3.72
N ILE A 189 11.08 -12.70 -3.20
CA ILE A 189 11.54 -12.72 -1.82
C ILE A 189 11.19 -11.37 -1.20
N LEU A 190 10.12 -11.36 -0.41
CA LEU A 190 9.66 -10.20 0.35
C LEU A 190 10.54 -10.02 1.58
N THR A 191 11.20 -8.89 1.70
CA THR A 191 11.96 -8.55 2.92
C THR A 191 11.05 -7.93 3.97
N ALA A 192 11.35 -8.17 5.23
CA ALA A 192 10.67 -7.58 6.38
C ALA A 192 11.70 -7.04 7.37
N SER A 193 11.43 -5.89 8.02
CA SER A 193 12.30 -5.37 9.09
C SER A 193 12.33 -6.28 10.33
N GLY A 194 11.31 -7.14 10.50
CA GLY A 194 11.08 -7.93 11.72
C GLY A 194 10.32 -7.16 12.80
N GLY A 195 10.11 -5.87 12.62
CA GLY A 195 9.37 -5.02 13.56
C GLY A 195 10.10 -4.77 14.89
N PRO A 196 9.46 -4.07 15.85
CA PRO A 196 10.06 -3.70 17.13
C PRO A 196 10.31 -4.90 18.07
N PHE A 197 9.74 -6.06 17.76
CA PHE A 197 9.84 -7.25 18.61
C PHE A 197 10.71 -8.38 18.01
N LEU A 198 11.53 -8.05 17.02
CA LEU A 198 12.46 -9.01 16.44
C LEU A 198 13.30 -9.70 17.54
N GLY A 199 13.36 -11.04 17.50
CA GLY A 199 14.07 -11.88 18.48
C GLY A 199 13.35 -12.05 19.83
N ARG A 200 12.21 -11.37 20.08
CA ARG A 200 11.41 -11.56 21.29
C ARG A 200 10.57 -12.84 21.22
N LYS A 201 10.30 -13.43 22.36
CA LYS A 201 9.50 -14.66 22.48
C LYS A 201 8.14 -14.37 23.10
N THR A 202 7.22 -15.32 23.00
CA THR A 202 5.82 -15.21 23.44
C THR A 202 5.66 -14.69 24.87
N ASN A 203 6.52 -15.12 25.82
CA ASN A 203 6.47 -14.68 27.21
C ASN A 203 6.72 -13.18 27.39
N PHE A 204 7.50 -12.55 26.50
CA PHE A 204 7.67 -11.10 26.47
C PHE A 204 6.40 -10.41 25.91
N LEU A 205 5.83 -10.99 24.85
CA LEU A 205 4.72 -10.40 24.10
C LEU A 205 3.41 -10.34 24.89
N VAL A 206 3.21 -11.20 25.91
CA VAL A 206 2.03 -11.18 26.81
C VAL A 206 1.80 -9.81 27.45
N ASN A 207 2.89 -9.09 27.80
CA ASN A 207 2.83 -7.81 28.51
C ASN A 207 3.05 -6.59 27.62
N VAL A 208 3.08 -6.78 26.31
CA VAL A 208 3.29 -5.68 25.34
C VAL A 208 2.07 -4.76 25.32
N LYS A 209 2.34 -3.46 25.43
CA LYS A 209 1.37 -2.38 25.29
C LYS A 209 1.61 -1.62 23.97
N LYS A 210 0.62 -0.84 23.54
CA LYS A 210 0.69 -0.06 22.30
C LYS A 210 1.94 0.80 22.18
N ASP A 211 2.37 1.44 23.27
CA ASP A 211 3.53 2.35 23.26
C ASP A 211 4.84 1.62 22.93
N HIS A 212 4.94 0.33 23.29
CA HIS A 212 6.07 -0.51 22.88
C HIS A 212 5.98 -0.90 21.40
N ALA A 213 4.77 -1.22 20.93
CA ALA A 213 4.54 -1.67 19.56
C ALA A 213 4.62 -0.54 18.52
N LEU A 214 4.39 0.71 18.93
CA LEU A 214 4.46 1.89 18.06
C LEU A 214 5.89 2.38 17.79
N GLN A 215 6.91 1.79 18.42
CA GLN A 215 8.32 2.16 18.23
C GLN A 215 8.98 1.33 17.13
N HIS A 216 8.67 1.65 15.86
CA HIS A 216 9.32 0.97 14.74
C HIS A 216 10.78 1.42 14.58
N PRO A 217 11.77 0.49 14.39
CA PRO A 217 13.19 0.83 14.38
C PRO A 217 13.64 1.69 13.19
N ASN A 218 13.04 1.50 12.00
CA ASN A 218 13.53 2.10 10.74
C ASN A 218 12.53 3.05 10.06
N TRP A 219 11.22 2.87 10.31
CA TRP A 219 10.16 3.58 9.58
C TRP A 219 9.33 4.45 10.50
N THR A 220 9.00 5.65 10.01
CA THR A 220 7.96 6.49 10.62
C THR A 220 6.66 6.26 9.85
N MET A 221 5.71 5.58 10.45
CA MET A 221 4.48 5.12 9.79
C MET A 221 3.23 5.47 10.60
N GLY A 222 2.05 5.30 9.99
CA GLY A 222 0.78 5.39 10.70
C GLY A 222 0.63 4.30 11.76
N ALA A 223 -0.20 4.55 12.77
CA ALA A 223 -0.35 3.65 13.91
C ALA A 223 -0.78 2.23 13.49
N LYS A 224 -1.78 2.09 12.59
CA LYS A 224 -2.28 0.77 12.14
C LYS A 224 -1.16 -0.08 11.54
N ILE A 225 -0.46 0.43 10.55
CA ILE A 225 0.62 -0.32 9.86
C ILE A 225 1.80 -0.60 10.78
N THR A 226 2.06 0.24 11.80
CA THR A 226 3.11 -0.01 12.79
C THR A 226 2.77 -1.22 13.68
N ILE A 227 1.50 -1.38 14.09
CA ILE A 227 1.04 -2.58 14.81
C ILE A 227 1.05 -3.80 13.90
N ASP A 228 0.65 -3.67 12.63
CA ASP A 228 0.75 -4.75 11.64
C ASP A 228 2.21 -5.21 11.44
N SER A 229 3.16 -4.28 11.40
CA SER A 229 4.60 -4.59 11.35
C SER A 229 5.06 -5.32 12.62
N ALA A 230 4.66 -4.84 13.79
CA ALA A 230 5.02 -5.44 15.08
C ALA A 230 4.54 -6.90 15.22
N SER A 231 3.41 -7.24 14.62
CA SER A 231 2.80 -8.58 14.65
C SER A 231 3.14 -9.46 13.44
N LEU A 232 3.92 -8.97 12.48
CA LEU A 232 4.16 -9.53 11.15
C LEU A 232 2.90 -9.68 10.28
N MET A 233 1.76 -9.10 10.68
CA MET A 233 0.57 -9.04 9.83
C MET A 233 0.82 -8.23 8.57
N ASN A 234 1.56 -7.10 8.66
CA ASN A 234 1.89 -6.30 7.48
C ASN A 234 2.52 -7.15 6.38
N LYS A 235 3.49 -8.00 6.74
CA LYS A 235 4.13 -8.91 5.78
C LYS A 235 3.18 -10.00 5.27
N GLY A 236 2.26 -10.44 6.10
CA GLY A 236 1.18 -11.33 5.68
C GLY A 236 0.25 -10.71 4.64
N LEU A 237 -0.18 -9.47 4.86
CA LEU A 237 -0.99 -8.72 3.88
C LEU A 237 -0.22 -8.48 2.57
N GLU A 238 1.06 -8.19 2.66
CA GLU A 238 1.94 -7.99 1.51
C GLU A 238 2.15 -9.25 0.67
N MET A 239 2.18 -10.44 1.27
CA MET A 239 2.19 -11.71 0.52
C MET A 239 0.93 -11.84 -0.36
N ILE A 240 -0.24 -11.51 0.19
CA ILE A 240 -1.50 -11.57 -0.55
C ILE A 240 -1.54 -10.50 -1.65
N GLU A 241 -1.08 -9.29 -1.37
CA GLU A 241 -0.95 -8.23 -2.36
C GLU A 241 -0.05 -8.64 -3.52
N ALA A 242 1.14 -9.18 -3.23
CA ALA A 242 2.11 -9.62 -4.23
C ALA A 242 1.55 -10.72 -5.14
N LYS A 243 0.81 -11.69 -4.58
CA LYS A 243 0.13 -12.73 -5.35
C LYS A 243 -0.70 -12.13 -6.49
N TRP A 244 -1.51 -11.12 -6.19
CA TRP A 244 -2.42 -10.52 -7.15
C TRP A 244 -1.75 -9.51 -8.08
N LEU A 245 -0.83 -8.69 -7.57
CA LEU A 245 -0.11 -7.70 -8.38
C LEU A 245 0.75 -8.35 -9.48
N PHE A 246 1.40 -9.46 -9.15
CA PHE A 246 2.37 -10.10 -10.03
C PHE A 246 1.89 -11.43 -10.59
N ASN A 247 0.62 -11.80 -10.33
CA ASN A 247 0.00 -13.05 -10.79
C ASN A 247 0.83 -14.29 -10.40
N LEU A 248 1.24 -14.38 -9.12
CA LEU A 248 2.10 -15.46 -8.61
C LEU A 248 1.30 -16.59 -7.98
N GLN A 249 1.89 -17.78 -8.00
CA GLN A 249 1.41 -18.91 -7.21
C GLN A 249 1.85 -18.77 -5.75
N ASN A 250 1.18 -19.46 -4.83
CA ASN A 250 1.46 -19.32 -3.39
C ASN A 250 2.89 -19.73 -3.00
N ASP A 251 3.46 -20.74 -3.67
CA ASP A 251 4.81 -21.27 -3.47
C ASP A 251 5.91 -20.39 -4.08
N GLN A 252 5.56 -19.43 -4.93
CA GLN A 252 6.48 -18.44 -5.50
C GLN A 252 6.71 -17.23 -4.58
N ILE A 253 6.13 -17.20 -3.38
CA ILE A 253 6.22 -16.05 -2.47
C ILE A 253 6.91 -16.45 -1.18
N GLU A 254 8.16 -16.01 -1.02
CA GLU A 254 8.99 -16.22 0.17
C GLU A 254 9.10 -14.95 1.00
N VAL A 255 9.22 -15.10 2.32
CA VAL A 255 9.44 -13.98 3.27
C VAL A 255 10.76 -14.20 3.99
N ILE A 256 11.57 -13.15 4.06
CA ILE A 256 12.83 -13.13 4.82
C ILE A 256 12.91 -11.87 5.68
N ILE A 257 13.45 -12.01 6.89
CA ILE A 257 13.73 -10.85 7.74
C ILE A 257 15.05 -10.22 7.32
N HIS A 258 15.03 -8.92 7.09
CA HIS A 258 16.17 -8.07 6.76
C HIS A 258 16.12 -6.79 7.62
N PRO A 259 16.71 -6.81 8.84
CA PRO A 259 16.52 -5.75 9.83
C PRO A 259 16.97 -4.37 9.37
N GLN A 260 17.96 -4.29 8.48
CA GLN A 260 18.50 -3.01 7.99
C GLN A 260 17.55 -2.31 7.03
N SER A 261 16.56 -3.01 6.44
CA SER A 261 15.58 -2.47 5.48
C SER A 261 16.22 -1.70 4.29
N ILE A 262 17.40 -2.12 3.85
CA ILE A 262 18.12 -1.53 2.70
C ILE A 262 17.74 -2.23 1.40
N ILE A 263 17.62 -3.55 1.41
CA ILE A 263 17.01 -4.31 0.33
C ILE A 263 15.51 -4.34 0.58
N HIS A 264 14.76 -3.71 -0.33
CA HIS A 264 13.30 -3.60 -0.16
C HIS A 264 12.55 -4.84 -0.62
N SER A 265 13.05 -5.59 -1.59
CA SER A 265 12.67 -6.97 -1.96
C SER A 265 13.55 -7.46 -3.10
N MET A 266 13.41 -8.75 -3.45
CA MET A 266 14.21 -9.42 -4.46
C MET A 266 13.34 -10.30 -5.34
N VAL A 267 13.81 -10.55 -6.57
CA VAL A 267 13.23 -11.51 -7.52
C VAL A 267 14.31 -12.51 -7.91
N GLU A 268 14.03 -13.79 -7.71
CA GLU A 268 14.84 -14.90 -8.20
C GLU A 268 14.29 -15.40 -9.53
N PHE A 269 15.15 -15.56 -10.51
CA PHE A 269 14.81 -15.98 -11.85
C PHE A 269 15.14 -17.47 -12.07
N THR A 270 14.57 -18.07 -13.12
CA THR A 270 14.75 -19.49 -13.47
C THR A 270 16.21 -19.85 -13.81
N ASP A 271 17.05 -18.88 -14.18
CA ASP A 271 18.49 -19.04 -14.38
C ASP A 271 19.32 -18.93 -13.09
N THR A 272 18.64 -18.89 -11.94
CA THR A 272 19.21 -18.75 -10.58
C THR A 272 19.75 -17.36 -10.22
N SER A 273 19.69 -16.40 -11.13
CA SER A 273 20.07 -15.02 -10.82
C SER A 273 19.05 -14.34 -9.91
N ILE A 274 19.50 -13.37 -9.10
CA ILE A 274 18.64 -12.58 -8.23
C ILE A 274 18.82 -11.10 -8.51
N LYS A 275 17.71 -10.39 -8.76
CA LYS A 275 17.68 -8.94 -8.76
C LYS A 275 17.12 -8.42 -7.45
N ALA A 276 17.73 -7.34 -6.93
CA ALA A 276 17.28 -6.66 -5.71
C ALA A 276 17.20 -5.16 -5.96
N GLN A 277 16.14 -4.53 -5.47
CA GLN A 277 16.09 -3.07 -5.41
C GLN A 277 16.53 -2.62 -4.02
N MET A 278 17.45 -1.66 -3.98
CA MET A 278 18.06 -1.14 -2.76
C MET A 278 17.82 0.36 -2.62
N GLY A 279 17.65 0.83 -1.39
CA GLY A 279 17.50 2.23 -1.07
C GLY A 279 17.44 2.48 0.45
N LEU A 280 17.45 3.74 0.85
CA LEU A 280 17.11 4.09 2.23
C LEU A 280 15.60 3.92 2.44
N PRO A 281 15.15 3.62 3.67
CA PRO A 281 13.72 3.50 3.99
C PRO A 281 13.02 4.87 3.93
N ASP A 282 12.56 5.26 2.73
CA ASP A 282 11.85 6.51 2.45
C ASP A 282 10.76 6.26 1.41
N MET A 283 9.49 6.46 1.80
CA MET A 283 8.35 6.25 0.92
C MET A 283 8.28 7.25 -0.26
N LYS A 284 8.99 8.36 -0.20
CA LYS A 284 9.06 9.29 -1.34
C LYS A 284 9.65 8.62 -2.58
N LEU A 285 10.57 7.66 -2.42
CA LEU A 285 11.17 6.94 -3.55
C LEU A 285 10.14 6.13 -4.34
N PRO A 286 9.38 5.17 -3.75
CA PRO A 286 8.38 4.41 -4.50
C PRO A 286 7.20 5.28 -4.96
N ILE A 287 6.80 6.30 -4.20
CA ILE A 287 5.78 7.29 -4.62
C ILE A 287 6.25 8.01 -5.90
N HIS A 288 7.45 8.57 -5.89
CA HIS A 288 8.01 9.29 -7.03
C HIS A 288 8.16 8.38 -8.25
N TYR A 289 8.63 7.14 -8.05
CA TYR A 289 8.74 6.16 -9.13
C TYR A 289 7.37 5.82 -9.75
N ALA A 290 6.36 5.56 -8.93
CA ALA A 290 5.01 5.27 -9.42
C ALA A 290 4.39 6.45 -10.19
N MET A 291 4.62 7.69 -9.72
CA MET A 291 4.13 8.89 -10.40
C MET A 291 4.86 9.17 -11.70
N ALA A 292 6.15 8.83 -11.79
CA ALA A 292 7.00 9.08 -12.95
C ALA A 292 6.96 7.95 -13.99
N TYR A 293 6.52 6.75 -13.60
CA TYR A 293 6.58 5.56 -14.46
C TYR A 293 6.00 5.83 -15.87
N PRO A 294 6.67 5.34 -16.96
CA PRO A 294 7.80 4.40 -16.99
C PRO A 294 9.19 5.05 -16.82
N ASN A 295 9.29 6.34 -16.64
CA ASN A 295 10.55 7.07 -16.56
C ASN A 295 11.15 7.04 -15.14
N ARG A 296 12.48 7.20 -15.03
CA ARG A 296 13.16 7.54 -13.79
C ARG A 296 13.57 9.00 -13.83
N LEU A 297 12.90 9.81 -13.05
CA LEU A 297 13.18 11.25 -12.98
C LEU A 297 14.21 11.54 -11.88
N PRO A 298 14.99 12.62 -12.00
CA PRO A 298 15.88 13.08 -10.93
C PRO A 298 15.10 13.34 -9.64
N ALA A 299 15.70 13.00 -8.50
CA ALA A 299 15.14 13.25 -7.17
C ALA A 299 16.21 13.81 -6.23
N SER A 300 15.80 14.66 -5.29
CA SER A 300 16.63 15.28 -4.25
C SER A 300 16.79 14.40 -3.00
N PHE A 301 16.18 13.22 -2.96
CA PHE A 301 16.17 12.33 -1.80
C PHE A 301 17.57 11.88 -1.41
N LYS A 302 17.76 11.61 -0.12
CA LYS A 302 19.04 11.11 0.41
C LYS A 302 19.41 9.80 -0.29
N ARG A 303 20.66 9.70 -0.75
CA ARG A 303 21.17 8.51 -1.44
C ARG A 303 21.73 7.51 -0.46
N LEU A 304 21.62 6.23 -0.79
CA LEU A 304 22.31 5.15 -0.09
C LEU A 304 23.84 5.32 -0.29
N ASP A 305 24.57 5.29 0.83
CA ASP A 305 26.04 5.34 0.83
C ASP A 305 26.61 4.02 1.36
N PHE A 306 27.20 3.21 0.47
CA PHE A 306 27.79 1.92 0.82
C PHE A 306 28.99 2.02 1.76
N LYS A 307 29.56 3.21 1.96
CA LYS A 307 30.60 3.41 2.99
C LYS A 307 30.02 3.38 4.40
N GLN A 308 28.73 3.64 4.55
CA GLN A 308 28.00 3.61 5.82
C GLN A 308 27.28 2.27 6.04
N VAL A 309 26.96 1.54 4.97
CA VAL A 309 26.26 0.25 4.99
C VAL A 309 27.25 -0.85 4.64
N ASN A 310 27.85 -1.44 5.66
CA ASN A 310 28.90 -2.46 5.51
C ASN A 310 28.42 -3.90 5.76
N THR A 311 27.19 -4.08 6.25
CA THR A 311 26.64 -5.41 6.57
C THR A 311 25.15 -5.44 6.26
N LEU A 312 24.73 -6.49 5.57
CA LEU A 312 23.34 -6.84 5.32
C LEU A 312 23.12 -8.25 5.88
N THR A 313 22.08 -8.43 6.69
CA THR A 313 21.79 -9.71 7.34
C THR A 313 20.39 -10.19 6.99
N PHE A 314 20.22 -11.51 6.96
CA PHE A 314 18.96 -12.16 6.62
C PHE A 314 18.73 -13.33 7.58
N GLU A 315 17.49 -13.49 8.04
CA GLU A 315 17.06 -14.60 8.86
C GLU A 315 15.61 -15.02 8.56
N PRO A 316 15.23 -16.28 8.79
CA PRO A 316 13.86 -16.73 8.58
C PRO A 316 12.92 -16.07 9.59
N PRO A 317 11.62 -15.80 9.22
CA PRO A 317 10.65 -15.27 10.16
C PRO A 317 10.25 -16.31 11.23
N ASP A 318 10.08 -15.85 12.49
CA ASP A 318 9.58 -16.69 13.59
C ASP A 318 8.03 -16.79 13.55
N VAL A 319 7.50 -17.64 12.67
CA VAL A 319 6.05 -17.84 12.50
C VAL A 319 5.38 -18.48 13.71
N LYS A 320 6.14 -19.10 14.64
CA LYS A 320 5.59 -19.68 15.88
C LYS A 320 5.25 -18.61 16.89
N THR A 321 6.12 -17.61 17.02
CA THR A 321 5.92 -16.48 17.92
C THR A 321 4.94 -15.46 17.32
N PHE A 322 5.05 -15.18 16.01
CA PHE A 322 4.23 -14.20 15.29
C PHE A 322 3.22 -14.93 14.40
N LYS A 323 2.12 -15.40 15.01
CA LYS A 323 1.09 -16.23 14.37
C LYS A 323 0.44 -15.55 13.16
N ASN A 324 0.36 -14.22 13.13
CA ASN A 324 -0.33 -13.46 12.08
C ASN A 324 0.22 -13.72 10.67
N LEU A 325 1.54 -13.92 10.52
CA LEU A 325 2.12 -14.29 9.24
C LEU A 325 1.62 -15.65 8.75
N GLY A 326 1.48 -16.62 9.67
CA GLY A 326 0.92 -17.94 9.38
C GLY A 326 -0.57 -17.88 9.01
N LEU A 327 -1.37 -17.11 9.76
CA LEU A 327 -2.79 -16.88 9.46
C LEU A 327 -3.01 -16.22 8.09
N ALA A 328 -2.16 -15.26 7.72
CA ALA A 328 -2.23 -14.63 6.41
C ALA A 328 -1.87 -15.61 5.27
N ARG A 329 -0.89 -16.49 5.48
CA ARG A 329 -0.55 -17.56 4.53
C ARG A 329 -1.71 -18.52 4.36
N GLU A 330 -2.31 -18.98 5.45
CA GLU A 330 -3.49 -19.85 5.42
C GLU A 330 -4.65 -19.19 4.65
N ALA A 331 -4.95 -17.91 4.95
CA ALA A 331 -5.99 -17.18 4.24
C ALA A 331 -5.69 -17.03 2.73
N MET A 332 -4.43 -16.77 2.37
CA MET A 332 -3.97 -16.71 0.97
C MET A 332 -4.14 -18.04 0.24
N GLU A 333 -3.79 -19.14 0.89
CA GLU A 333 -3.89 -20.50 0.34
C GLU A 333 -5.35 -20.94 0.20
N ARG A 334 -6.19 -20.62 1.18
CA ARG A 334 -7.63 -20.89 1.16
C ARG A 334 -8.36 -20.12 0.06
N GLY A 335 -7.94 -18.89 -0.24
CA GLY A 335 -8.54 -18.05 -1.28
C GLY A 335 -9.95 -17.57 -0.94
N GLY A 336 -10.76 -17.33 -1.97
CA GLY A 336 -12.12 -16.86 -1.84
C GLY A 336 -12.23 -15.58 -0.99
N ASN A 337 -13.15 -15.56 -0.03
CA ASN A 337 -13.32 -14.45 0.91
C ASN A 337 -12.42 -14.54 2.16
N ALA A 338 -11.58 -15.57 2.32
CA ALA A 338 -10.76 -15.76 3.52
C ALA A 338 -9.78 -14.56 3.77
N PRO A 339 -9.10 -13.98 2.77
CA PRO A 339 -8.28 -12.79 2.99
C PRO A 339 -9.10 -11.56 3.38
N CYS A 340 -10.35 -11.43 2.92
CA CYS A 340 -11.27 -10.38 3.36
C CYS A 340 -11.60 -10.53 4.85
N ILE A 341 -11.88 -11.75 5.31
CA ILE A 341 -12.11 -12.08 6.72
C ILE A 341 -10.88 -11.70 7.55
N LEU A 342 -9.68 -12.13 7.11
CA LEU A 342 -8.41 -11.79 7.77
C LEU A 342 -8.26 -10.28 7.96
N ASN A 343 -8.42 -9.52 6.87
CA ASN A 343 -8.25 -8.06 6.90
C ASN A 343 -9.29 -7.38 7.78
N ALA A 344 -10.57 -7.74 7.67
CA ALA A 344 -11.64 -7.15 8.45
C ALA A 344 -11.46 -7.39 9.95
N ALA A 345 -11.10 -8.62 10.35
CA ALA A 345 -10.78 -8.95 11.74
C ALA A 345 -9.54 -8.17 12.22
N ASN A 346 -8.46 -8.12 11.41
CA ASN A 346 -7.24 -7.42 11.75
C ASN A 346 -7.47 -5.92 12.00
N GLU A 347 -8.24 -5.24 11.16
CA GLU A 347 -8.54 -3.82 11.36
C GLU A 347 -9.25 -3.56 12.70
N ILE A 348 -10.17 -4.44 13.11
CA ILE A 348 -10.89 -4.33 14.38
C ILE A 348 -9.98 -4.59 15.57
N VAL A 349 -9.18 -5.66 15.55
CA VAL A 349 -8.32 -5.99 16.70
C VAL A 349 -7.16 -5.00 16.86
N VAL A 350 -6.64 -4.45 15.76
CA VAL A 350 -5.61 -3.41 15.81
C VAL A 350 -6.16 -2.11 16.41
N ASP A 351 -7.37 -1.68 16.01
CA ASP A 351 -8.03 -0.52 16.63
C ASP A 351 -8.29 -0.75 18.13
N ALA A 352 -8.76 -1.95 18.50
CA ALA A 352 -8.97 -2.33 19.89
C ALA A 352 -7.66 -2.32 20.71
N PHE A 353 -6.57 -2.86 20.16
CA PHE A 353 -5.26 -2.83 20.80
C PHE A 353 -4.75 -1.39 21.01
N LEU A 354 -4.89 -0.54 20.02
CA LEU A 354 -4.54 0.89 20.12
C LEU A 354 -5.36 1.62 21.19
N ARG A 355 -6.58 1.16 21.47
CA ARG A 355 -7.44 1.67 22.55
C ARG A 355 -7.26 0.94 23.88
N ASN A 356 -6.30 0.01 23.99
CA ASN A 356 -6.05 -0.85 25.17
C ASN A 356 -7.26 -1.73 25.55
N LYS A 357 -8.04 -2.19 24.58
CA LYS A 357 -9.22 -3.06 24.77
C LYS A 357 -8.94 -4.54 24.49
N THR A 358 -7.76 -4.87 23.97
CA THR A 358 -7.30 -6.24 23.75
C THR A 358 -5.78 -6.32 23.93
N GLY A 359 -5.26 -7.51 24.24
CA GLY A 359 -3.82 -7.79 24.35
C GLY A 359 -3.17 -8.05 22.99
N PHE A 360 -1.84 -7.93 22.94
CA PHE A 360 -1.07 -8.11 21.69
C PHE A 360 -1.23 -9.52 21.10
N LEU A 361 -1.19 -10.57 21.92
CA LEU A 361 -1.37 -11.95 21.46
C LEU A 361 -2.84 -12.29 21.16
N GLU A 362 -3.78 -11.69 21.88
CA GLU A 362 -5.20 -11.90 21.67
C GLU A 362 -5.65 -11.46 20.27
N MET A 363 -4.96 -10.49 19.67
CA MET A 363 -5.25 -10.08 18.28
C MET A 363 -5.23 -11.29 17.35
N SER A 364 -4.18 -12.11 17.42
CA SER A 364 -4.04 -13.30 16.56
C SER A 364 -5.13 -14.34 16.83
N ASP A 365 -5.51 -14.51 18.10
CA ASP A 365 -6.53 -15.50 18.49
C ASP A 365 -7.93 -15.08 17.99
N ILE A 366 -8.27 -13.79 18.03
CA ILE A 366 -9.54 -13.26 17.48
C ILE A 366 -9.57 -13.42 15.96
N ILE A 367 -8.45 -13.10 15.26
CA ILE A 367 -8.36 -13.26 13.81
C ILE A 367 -8.56 -14.73 13.42
N ALA A 368 -7.89 -15.66 14.11
CA ALA A 368 -8.04 -17.10 13.86
C ALA A 368 -9.49 -17.57 14.06
N ASN A 369 -10.14 -17.13 15.15
CA ASN A 369 -11.55 -17.42 15.39
C ASN A 369 -12.48 -16.90 14.28
N CYS A 370 -12.21 -15.71 13.75
CA CYS A 370 -12.98 -15.17 12.63
C CYS A 370 -12.77 -16.01 11.35
N LEU A 371 -11.55 -16.39 11.04
CA LEU A 371 -11.23 -17.25 9.89
C LEU A 371 -11.92 -18.63 9.97
N GLU A 372 -12.02 -19.20 11.18
CA GLU A 372 -12.67 -20.48 11.43
C GLU A 372 -14.20 -20.41 11.31
N LYS A 373 -14.82 -19.37 11.91
CA LYS A 373 -16.27 -19.30 12.12
C LYS A 373 -17.05 -18.59 11.02
N MET A 374 -16.40 -17.70 10.26
CA MET A 374 -17.08 -17.00 9.17
C MET A 374 -17.38 -17.94 8.00
N PRO A 375 -18.57 -17.81 7.38
CA PRO A 375 -18.90 -18.58 6.18
C PRO A 375 -17.89 -18.34 5.06
N PHE A 376 -17.44 -19.43 4.44
CA PHE A 376 -16.53 -19.37 3.30
C PHE A 376 -17.32 -19.21 2.00
N VAL A 377 -16.89 -18.29 1.14
CA VAL A 377 -17.39 -18.08 -0.21
C VAL A 377 -16.19 -18.21 -1.16
N GLU A 378 -16.25 -19.20 -2.07
CA GLU A 378 -15.13 -19.56 -2.94
C GLU A 378 -14.89 -18.51 -4.04
N GLU A 379 -15.95 -18.03 -4.69
CA GLU A 379 -15.92 -17.03 -5.76
C GLU A 379 -16.77 -15.80 -5.36
N PRO A 380 -16.28 -14.93 -4.47
CA PRO A 380 -17.07 -13.82 -3.95
C PRO A 380 -17.24 -12.71 -4.98
N THR A 381 -18.45 -12.20 -5.11
CA THR A 381 -18.79 -10.96 -5.80
C THR A 381 -18.39 -9.76 -4.95
N LEU A 382 -18.49 -8.53 -5.51
CA LEU A 382 -18.26 -7.30 -4.74
C LEU A 382 -19.20 -7.20 -3.52
N ASP A 383 -20.48 -7.57 -3.70
CA ASP A 383 -21.47 -7.55 -2.61
C ASP A 383 -21.13 -8.59 -1.54
N ASP A 384 -20.61 -9.76 -1.91
CA ASP A 384 -20.14 -10.77 -0.97
C ASP A 384 -18.94 -10.27 -0.14
N TYR A 385 -18.01 -9.54 -0.76
CA TYR A 385 -16.91 -8.91 -0.04
C TYR A 385 -17.40 -7.83 0.95
N ILE A 386 -18.37 -6.99 0.54
CA ILE A 386 -18.99 -5.98 1.40
C ILE A 386 -19.67 -6.65 2.59
N HIS A 387 -20.46 -7.69 2.34
CA HIS A 387 -21.15 -8.46 3.37
C HIS A 387 -20.16 -9.16 4.32
N THR A 388 -19.16 -9.86 3.76
CA THR A 388 -18.12 -10.54 4.53
C THR A 388 -17.36 -9.57 5.45
N ASN A 389 -16.95 -8.42 4.92
CA ASN A 389 -16.27 -7.39 5.72
C ASN A 389 -17.15 -6.91 6.87
N THR A 390 -18.44 -6.63 6.62
CA THR A 390 -19.39 -6.13 7.62
C THR A 390 -19.62 -7.14 8.74
N GLU A 391 -19.91 -8.39 8.38
CA GLU A 391 -20.20 -9.44 9.35
C GLU A 391 -18.95 -9.86 10.15
N THR A 392 -17.78 -9.90 9.50
CA THR A 392 -16.52 -10.19 10.20
C THR A 392 -16.19 -9.10 11.21
N ARG A 393 -16.39 -7.82 10.86
CA ARG A 393 -16.19 -6.70 11.81
C ARG A 393 -17.12 -6.84 13.00
N ARG A 394 -18.39 -7.17 12.78
CA ARG A 394 -19.37 -7.40 13.87
C ARG A 394 -18.93 -8.55 14.78
N MET A 395 -18.51 -9.68 14.18
CA MET A 395 -18.02 -10.85 14.91
C MET A 395 -16.76 -10.52 15.73
N ALA A 396 -15.73 -9.92 15.10
CA ALA A 396 -14.50 -9.54 15.80
C ALA A 396 -14.78 -8.58 16.97
N THR A 397 -15.66 -7.59 16.76
CA THR A 397 -16.06 -6.64 17.82
C THR A 397 -16.72 -7.35 19.00
N SER A 398 -17.55 -8.37 18.76
CA SER A 398 -18.22 -9.13 19.84
C SER A 398 -17.26 -10.01 20.65
N MET A 399 -16.03 -10.25 20.18
CA MET A 399 -14.99 -11.01 20.90
C MET A 399 -14.06 -10.12 21.73
N ILE A 400 -14.13 -8.80 21.57
CA ILE A 400 -13.31 -7.85 22.32
C ILE A 400 -14.03 -7.55 23.64
N GLN A 401 -13.35 -7.75 24.77
CA GLN A 401 -13.87 -7.54 26.12
C GLN A 401 -13.80 -6.07 26.56
#